data_c8f66000c4514d1e555b9d979a79b12d
#
_entry.id   c8f66000c4514d1e555b9d979a79b12d
#
_cell.length_a   1.000
_cell.length_b   1.000
_cell.length_c   1.000
_cell.angle_alpha   90.00
_cell.angle_beta   90.00
_cell.angle_gamma   90.00
#
_symmetry.space_group_name_H-M   'P 1'
#
loop_
_entity.id
_entity.type
_entity.pdbx_description
1 polymer ?
#
loop_
_entity_poly.entity_id
_entity_poly.type
_entity_poly.pdbx_seq_one_letter_code
_entity_poly.pdbx_strand_id
1 'polypeptide(L)'
;VVRAKDTPNFIANRIGIAGILSTMQEVQKYGLTFDVVDDLTGKKLGRASSGTFRTADVVGLDTMAHVIKTMQDNLSLESDPFYDSFKTPPVLAKLIELGHLGQKTKAGFFKKVGRDILRFELESEDYVSAGAKADDVYARMLKRPAAERLKLLREAKGAEGQFLWAILRNGFHYAAVHLEHIAETARDVDQAMRWGFGMKQGPFELWQEAGWLEVAKMVQEDIDAGKALCQAPLPRWVFEGPVADAGGVHTAQGSWSPKAGKFMARRALPVYERQYFPEKLRGEDHLPDWRVAGTTIRDGDGVRVWTLDQNCQDGERVLIASIKSKMHAIGPAVFEELSEALDLAERDYAGLVIWSGDAPFSVGADLQAAMPALAAAGIDAIDGMQQELQGLMLRIRYAQVPVVSAIHGMALGGGCELAVHSARRVAHMESYIGLVEVGVGLVPGAGGLTYIARRAAENAEKSTGKDLLPFLTEGFTAAAMAKVGTSAIESRQLGYLLDCDLIVPHKDELLFVAINEARAMARGGWRAPLKRTFPVAGRSGIATIRGSLVNMRGGGFISDHDQHIATLIAEVVCGGDVDAGTLVNEEYLMSLERKAFCALIQHPKTQERILGMLSTGKPVRN
;
A
#
# COMPACT_ATOMS: atom_id res chain seq x y z
N VAL A 1 16.79 -0.57 9.30
CA VAL A 1 16.90 -0.35 10.75
C VAL A 1 17.33 1.09 11.00
N VAL A 2 16.59 1.82 11.86
CA VAL A 2 16.96 3.15 12.34
C VAL A 2 17.48 3.01 13.77
N ARG A 3 18.64 3.57 14.05
CA ARG A 3 19.17 3.67 15.42
C ARG A 3 18.95 5.09 15.94
N ALA A 4 18.11 5.20 16.97
CA ALA A 4 17.92 6.43 17.70
C ALA A 4 18.89 6.53 18.87
N LYS A 5 19.23 7.75 19.25
CA LYS A 5 19.85 8.01 20.56
C LYS A 5 18.78 7.96 21.64
N ASP A 6 19.18 7.65 22.86
CA ASP A 6 18.28 7.62 24.01
C ASP A 6 17.97 9.06 24.44
N THR A 7 17.00 9.65 23.77
CA THR A 7 16.53 11.03 23.98
C THR A 7 15.01 11.04 24.04
N PRO A 8 14.39 12.04 24.69
CA PRO A 8 12.94 12.14 24.77
C PRO A 8 12.28 12.03 23.39
N ASN A 9 11.34 11.08 23.23
CA ASN A 9 10.61 10.80 22.00
C ASN A 9 11.46 10.32 20.81
N PHE A 10 12.71 9.95 21.04
CA PHE A 10 13.65 9.45 20.02
C PHE A 10 13.75 10.36 18.79
N ILE A 11 13.54 9.82 17.55
CA ILE A 11 13.64 10.59 16.31
C ILE A 11 12.24 10.92 15.77
N ALA A 12 11.45 9.90 15.41
CA ALA A 12 10.21 10.12 14.67
C ALA A 12 9.17 10.90 15.47
N ASN A 13 8.91 10.52 16.71
CA ASN A 13 7.99 11.28 17.57
C ASN A 13 8.52 12.68 17.89
N ARG A 14 9.83 12.83 18.11
CA ARG A 14 10.43 14.14 18.38
C ARG A 14 10.16 15.12 17.23
N ILE A 15 10.55 14.76 16.01
CA ILE A 15 10.37 15.60 14.83
C ILE A 15 8.90 15.69 14.42
N GLY A 16 8.20 14.57 14.47
CA GLY A 16 6.79 14.49 14.03
C GLY A 16 5.87 15.35 14.90
N ILE A 17 6.00 15.26 16.23
CA ILE A 17 5.19 16.08 17.16
C ILE A 17 5.57 17.56 17.05
N ALA A 18 6.87 17.89 16.97
CA ALA A 18 7.28 19.27 16.71
C ALA A 18 6.64 19.82 15.42
N GLY A 19 6.58 19.01 14.35
CA GLY A 19 5.93 19.37 13.09
C GLY A 19 4.40 19.53 13.21
N ILE A 20 3.72 18.67 13.98
CA ILE A 20 2.28 18.79 14.23
C ILE A 20 1.97 20.04 15.06
N LEU A 21 2.73 20.30 16.13
CA LEU A 21 2.57 21.49 16.95
C LEU A 21 2.85 22.77 16.15
N SER A 22 3.89 22.77 15.33
CA SER A 22 4.16 23.85 14.38
C SER A 22 2.96 24.08 13.44
N THR A 23 2.39 23.01 12.91
CA THR A 23 1.19 23.08 12.05
C THR A 23 0.03 23.71 12.80
N MET A 24 -0.25 23.31 14.05
CA MET A 24 -1.33 23.86 14.85
C MET A 24 -1.16 25.33 15.18
N GLN A 25 0.08 25.79 15.43
CA GLN A 25 0.40 27.20 15.67
C GLN A 25 0.24 28.04 14.40
N GLU A 26 0.76 27.56 13.28
CA GLU A 26 0.69 28.31 12.02
C GLU A 26 -0.76 28.35 11.47
N VAL A 27 -1.58 27.32 11.70
CA VAL A 27 -3.01 27.31 11.35
C VAL A 27 -3.75 28.49 12.00
N GLN A 28 -3.51 28.73 13.29
CA GLN A 28 -4.13 29.85 14.02
C GLN A 28 -3.64 31.21 13.46
N LYS A 29 -2.34 31.30 13.21
CA LYS A 29 -1.72 32.53 12.67
C LYS A 29 -2.27 32.91 11.29
N TYR A 30 -2.53 31.93 10.43
CA TYR A 30 -3.02 32.17 9.07
C TYR A 30 -4.54 32.03 8.92
N GLY A 31 -5.28 31.72 9.98
CA GLY A 31 -6.73 31.62 9.97
C GLY A 31 -7.29 30.53 9.07
N LEU A 32 -6.57 29.39 8.92
CA LEU A 32 -6.99 28.27 8.09
C LEU A 32 -7.87 27.29 8.87
N THR A 33 -8.78 26.62 8.15
CA THR A 33 -9.63 25.58 8.74
C THR A 33 -8.96 24.21 8.67
N PHE A 34 -9.32 23.30 9.57
CA PHE A 34 -8.66 21.98 9.69
C PHE A 34 -8.80 21.11 8.44
N ASP A 35 -9.92 21.21 7.74
CA ASP A 35 -10.17 20.49 6.49
C ASP A 35 -9.31 21.01 5.33
N VAL A 36 -9.13 22.32 5.20
CA VAL A 36 -8.20 22.94 4.24
C VAL A 36 -6.77 22.50 4.53
N VAL A 37 -6.35 22.50 5.80
CA VAL A 37 -5.01 22.07 6.21
C VAL A 37 -4.78 20.59 5.92
N ASP A 38 -5.73 19.71 6.20
CA ASP A 38 -5.60 18.29 5.88
C ASP A 38 -5.55 18.04 4.36
N ASP A 39 -6.28 18.83 3.57
CA ASP A 39 -6.21 18.78 2.11
C ASP A 39 -4.82 19.21 1.58
N LEU A 40 -4.17 20.19 2.21
CA LEU A 40 -2.81 20.65 1.88
C LEU A 40 -1.73 19.68 2.36
N THR A 41 -1.80 19.25 3.63
CA THR A 41 -0.73 18.51 4.31
C THR A 41 -0.79 16.99 4.11
N GLY A 42 -1.77 16.48 3.37
CA GLY A 42 -1.89 15.06 3.02
C GLY A 42 -1.06 14.66 1.79
N LYS A 43 -1.69 13.92 0.90
CA LYS A 43 -1.05 13.39 -0.34
C LYS A 43 -0.38 14.47 -1.20
N LYS A 44 -0.92 15.70 -1.22
CA LYS A 44 -0.38 16.82 -1.99
C LYS A 44 1.03 17.20 -1.54
N LEU A 45 1.32 17.09 -0.24
CA LEU A 45 2.64 17.35 0.36
C LEU A 45 3.51 16.07 0.49
N GLY A 46 3.04 14.92 -0.04
CA GLY A 46 3.75 13.65 0.07
C GLY A 46 3.71 13.03 1.49
N ARG A 47 2.66 13.30 2.24
CA ARG A 47 2.41 12.74 3.58
C ARG A 47 1.23 11.78 3.56
N ALA A 48 0.88 11.19 4.71
CA ALA A 48 -0.27 10.31 4.85
C ALA A 48 -1.56 10.97 4.35
N SER A 49 -2.43 10.18 3.70
CA SER A 49 -3.66 10.71 3.06
C SER A 49 -4.65 11.35 4.04
N SER A 50 -4.52 11.04 5.32
CA SER A 50 -5.31 11.63 6.40
C SER A 50 -4.97 13.10 6.71
N GLY A 51 -3.84 13.59 6.19
CA GLY A 51 -3.37 14.95 6.55
C GLY A 51 -2.84 15.02 7.97
N THR A 52 -2.95 16.17 8.61
CA THR A 52 -2.43 16.42 9.97
C THR A 52 -3.46 16.12 11.05
N PHE A 53 -4.64 16.72 10.96
CA PHE A 53 -5.67 16.67 12.02
C PHE A 53 -6.41 15.35 12.08
N ARG A 54 -6.75 14.74 10.94
CA ARG A 54 -7.29 13.38 10.92
C ARG A 54 -6.28 12.33 11.37
N THR A 55 -4.99 12.55 11.12
CA THR A 55 -3.94 11.69 11.68
C THR A 55 -3.92 11.80 13.20
N ALA A 56 -4.03 13.01 13.75
CA ALA A 56 -4.15 13.21 15.18
C ALA A 56 -5.37 12.48 15.78
N ASP A 57 -6.52 12.53 15.13
CA ASP A 57 -7.73 11.80 15.52
C ASP A 57 -7.55 10.26 15.50
N VAL A 58 -6.77 9.73 14.54
CA VAL A 58 -6.43 8.29 14.47
C VAL A 58 -5.52 7.87 15.62
N VAL A 59 -4.47 8.67 15.89
CA VAL A 59 -3.51 8.41 16.98
C VAL A 59 -4.19 8.48 18.36
N GLY A 60 -5.14 9.40 18.50
CA GLY A 60 -5.81 9.73 19.75
C GLY A 60 -5.22 10.98 20.40
N LEU A 61 -6.10 11.93 20.71
CA LEU A 61 -5.70 13.25 21.18
C LEU A 61 -5.09 13.23 22.59
N ASP A 62 -5.53 12.31 23.44
CA ASP A 62 -4.92 12.04 24.76
C ASP A 62 -3.51 11.43 24.62
N THR A 63 -3.29 10.52 23.67
CA THR A 63 -1.97 9.98 23.37
C THR A 63 -1.05 11.10 22.90
N MET A 64 -1.52 11.96 22.01
CA MET A 64 -0.77 13.14 21.55
C MET A 64 -0.40 14.07 22.71
N ALA A 65 -1.36 14.39 23.59
CA ALA A 65 -1.12 15.21 24.76
C ALA A 65 -0.07 14.58 25.70
N HIS A 66 -0.07 13.25 25.85
CA HIS A 66 0.96 12.52 26.62
C HIS A 66 2.35 12.66 26.02
N VAL A 67 2.47 12.57 24.69
CA VAL A 67 3.75 12.74 23.99
C VAL A 67 4.26 14.18 24.13
N ILE A 68 3.37 15.17 23.99
CA ILE A 68 3.69 16.60 24.24
C ILE A 68 4.19 16.78 25.67
N LYS A 69 3.45 16.24 26.65
CA LYS A 69 3.84 16.31 28.07
C LYS A 69 5.20 15.67 28.32
N THR A 70 5.50 14.56 27.68
CA THR A 70 6.84 13.93 27.77
C THR A 70 7.94 14.89 27.31
N MET A 71 7.71 15.67 26.25
CA MET A 71 8.66 16.69 25.80
C MET A 71 8.77 17.82 26.84
N GLN A 72 7.67 18.31 27.37
CA GLN A 72 7.67 19.37 28.41
C GLN A 72 8.39 18.95 29.69
N ASP A 73 8.17 17.72 30.14
CA ASP A 73 8.71 17.23 31.41
C ASP A 73 10.21 16.88 31.33
N ASN A 74 10.73 16.55 30.12
CA ASN A 74 12.09 16.05 29.93
C ASN A 74 13.01 16.96 29.11
N LEU A 75 12.54 18.10 28.63
CA LEU A 75 13.30 19.10 27.91
C LEU A 75 13.27 20.44 28.65
N SER A 76 14.18 21.32 28.28
CA SER A 76 14.27 22.69 28.76
C SER A 76 14.78 23.58 27.64
N LEU A 77 14.73 24.92 27.83
CA LEU A 77 15.31 25.87 26.87
C LEU A 77 16.81 25.66 26.63
N GLU A 78 17.54 25.08 27.61
CA GLU A 78 18.96 24.76 27.47
C GLU A 78 19.17 23.55 26.54
N SER A 79 18.28 22.55 26.61
CA SER A 79 18.38 21.30 25.84
C SER A 79 17.65 21.37 24.49
N ASP A 80 16.67 22.25 24.36
CA ASP A 80 15.87 22.43 23.14
C ASP A 80 15.41 23.89 22.98
N PRO A 81 15.97 24.65 22.04
CA PRO A 81 15.59 26.04 21.84
C PRO A 81 14.14 26.23 21.36
N PHE A 82 13.45 25.15 20.94
CA PHE A 82 12.05 25.15 20.58
C PHE A 82 11.11 24.83 21.76
N TYR A 83 11.61 24.72 22.99
CA TYR A 83 10.85 24.30 24.17
C TYR A 83 9.53 25.06 24.33
N ASP A 84 9.53 26.38 24.11
CA ASP A 84 8.32 27.19 24.20
C ASP A 84 7.23 26.82 23.18
N SER A 85 7.57 26.14 22.12
CA SER A 85 6.62 25.66 21.10
C SER A 85 5.91 24.36 21.50
N PHE A 86 6.34 23.68 22.56
CA PHE A 86 5.74 22.41 23.02
C PHE A 86 4.55 22.59 23.96
N LYS A 87 3.99 23.79 24.06
CA LYS A 87 2.74 24.02 24.81
C LYS A 87 1.58 23.32 24.13
N THR A 88 0.72 22.68 24.96
CA THR A 88 -0.50 22.05 24.45
C THR A 88 -1.39 23.12 23.80
N PRO A 89 -1.73 22.98 22.50
CA PRO A 89 -2.58 23.95 21.82
C PRO A 89 -3.96 24.06 22.48
N PRO A 90 -4.56 25.28 22.57
CA PRO A 90 -5.87 25.48 23.20
C PRO A 90 -6.96 24.57 22.63
N VAL A 91 -7.00 24.37 21.32
CA VAL A 91 -7.98 23.49 20.66
C VAL A 91 -7.83 22.03 21.10
N LEU A 92 -6.59 21.55 21.26
CA LEU A 92 -6.32 20.19 21.74
C LEU A 92 -6.75 20.02 23.19
N ALA A 93 -6.42 20.98 24.05
CA ALA A 93 -6.84 20.97 25.44
C ALA A 93 -8.38 20.96 25.56
N LYS A 94 -9.08 21.78 24.77
CA LYS A 94 -10.55 21.86 24.76
C LYS A 94 -11.20 20.56 24.30
N LEU A 95 -10.70 19.95 23.22
CA LEU A 95 -11.21 18.66 22.73
C LEU A 95 -11.05 17.55 23.79
N ILE A 96 -9.93 17.53 24.50
CA ILE A 96 -9.70 16.56 25.59
C ILE A 96 -10.66 16.83 26.76
N GLU A 97 -10.86 18.08 27.17
CA GLU A 97 -11.83 18.49 28.20
C GLU A 97 -13.24 18.00 27.85
N LEU A 98 -13.65 18.13 26.60
CA LEU A 98 -14.96 17.66 26.10
C LEU A 98 -15.04 16.13 25.94
N GLY A 99 -13.96 15.37 26.18
CA GLY A 99 -13.92 13.93 25.97
C GLY A 99 -13.87 13.52 24.50
N HIS A 100 -13.59 14.44 23.60
CA HIS A 100 -13.47 14.22 22.17
C HIS A 100 -12.02 13.79 21.83
N LEU A 101 -11.72 12.49 22.02
CA LEU A 101 -10.37 11.95 21.95
C LEU A 101 -9.99 11.37 20.56
N GLY A 102 -10.73 11.72 19.52
CA GLY A 102 -10.51 11.23 18.17
C GLY A 102 -11.41 10.04 17.80
N GLN A 103 -10.93 9.16 16.90
CA GLN A 103 -11.74 8.06 16.36
C GLN A 103 -12.28 7.12 17.43
N LYS A 104 -11.54 6.85 18.50
CA LYS A 104 -11.96 5.97 19.60
C LYS A 104 -13.21 6.47 20.34
N THR A 105 -13.44 7.78 20.39
CA THR A 105 -14.65 8.40 20.96
C THR A 105 -15.61 8.87 19.87
N LYS A 106 -15.34 8.60 18.59
CA LYS A 106 -16.10 9.04 17.42
C LYS A 106 -16.19 10.56 17.25
N ALA A 107 -15.38 11.31 17.96
CA ALA A 107 -15.25 12.76 17.90
C ALA A 107 -13.84 13.20 18.29
N GLY A 108 -13.27 14.15 17.55
CA GLY A 108 -11.98 14.76 17.74
C GLY A 108 -11.93 16.09 16.97
N PHE A 109 -10.88 16.36 16.21
CA PHE A 109 -10.88 17.48 15.26
C PHE A 109 -11.99 17.32 14.21
N PHE A 110 -12.34 16.07 13.90
CA PHE A 110 -13.46 15.73 13.03
C PHE A 110 -14.44 14.78 13.72
N LYS A 111 -15.72 14.89 13.32
CA LYS A 111 -16.82 14.05 13.77
C LYS A 111 -17.66 13.63 12.57
N LYS A 112 -18.01 12.34 12.50
CA LYS A 112 -18.94 11.84 11.48
C LYS A 112 -20.35 11.73 12.04
N VAL A 113 -21.31 12.37 11.36
CA VAL A 113 -22.75 12.31 11.68
C VAL A 113 -23.49 11.81 10.45
N GLY A 114 -23.99 10.59 10.50
CA GLY A 114 -24.61 9.95 9.33
C GLY A 114 -23.62 9.83 8.16
N ARG A 115 -23.89 10.56 7.07
CA ARG A 115 -23.02 10.65 5.89
C ARG A 115 -22.09 11.86 5.90
N ASP A 116 -22.33 12.83 6.78
CA ASP A 116 -21.63 14.10 6.82
C ASP A 116 -20.42 14.03 7.73
N ILE A 117 -19.36 14.75 7.34
CA ILE A 117 -18.17 14.97 8.16
C ILE A 117 -18.21 16.41 8.62
N LEU A 118 -18.13 16.61 9.93
CA LEU A 118 -18.06 17.90 10.58
C LEU A 118 -16.64 18.13 11.11
N ARG A 119 -16.20 19.40 11.20
CA ARG A 119 -14.95 19.83 11.84
C ARG A 119 -15.26 20.62 13.11
N PHE A 120 -14.43 20.46 14.11
CA PHE A 120 -14.53 21.27 15.33
C PHE A 120 -14.09 22.71 15.04
N GLU A 121 -14.80 23.68 15.61
CA GLU A 121 -14.47 25.10 15.54
C GLU A 121 -14.29 25.63 16.96
N LEU A 122 -13.10 26.19 17.24
CA LEU A 122 -12.72 26.58 18.61
C LEU A 122 -13.53 27.78 19.13
N GLU A 123 -13.88 28.71 18.22
CA GLU A 123 -14.61 29.93 18.62
C GLU A 123 -16.04 29.65 19.08
N SER A 124 -16.74 28.77 18.37
CA SER A 124 -18.11 28.35 18.70
C SER A 124 -18.15 27.18 19.68
N GLU A 125 -17.02 26.52 19.94
CA GLU A 125 -16.89 25.27 20.71
C GLU A 125 -17.80 24.14 20.20
N ASP A 126 -18.13 24.14 18.91
CA ASP A 126 -19.09 23.20 18.32
C ASP A 126 -18.55 22.66 16.96
N TYR A 127 -19.31 21.72 16.41
CA TYR A 127 -18.99 21.10 15.12
C TYR A 127 -19.75 21.76 13.98
N VAL A 128 -19.01 22.25 13.00
CA VAL A 128 -19.53 22.87 11.77
C VAL A 128 -19.23 21.99 10.55
N SER A 129 -19.93 22.24 9.44
CA SER A 129 -19.73 21.48 8.19
C SER A 129 -18.27 21.53 7.73
N ALA A 130 -17.71 20.37 7.40
CA ALA A 130 -16.38 20.22 6.83
C ALA A 130 -16.46 19.94 5.33
N GLY A 131 -15.32 20.01 4.65
CA GLY A 131 -15.19 19.65 3.23
C GLY A 131 -14.61 20.78 2.37
N ALA A 132 -14.25 21.90 3.00
CA ALA A 132 -13.49 22.94 2.33
C ALA A 132 -12.18 22.38 1.77
N LYS A 133 -11.80 22.86 0.58
CA LYS A 133 -10.58 22.47 -0.12
C LYS A 133 -9.68 23.69 -0.27
N ALA A 134 -8.39 23.41 -0.28
CA ALA A 134 -7.40 24.43 -0.61
C ALA A 134 -7.57 24.92 -2.04
N ASP A 135 -7.17 26.17 -2.29
CA ASP A 135 -7.18 26.76 -3.62
C ASP A 135 -6.31 25.92 -4.58
N ASP A 136 -6.84 25.67 -5.78
CA ASP A 136 -6.19 24.88 -6.83
C ASP A 136 -4.83 25.45 -7.26
N VAL A 137 -4.58 26.74 -7.04
CA VAL A 137 -3.28 27.37 -7.28
C VAL A 137 -2.19 26.68 -6.47
N TYR A 138 -2.43 26.41 -5.18
CA TYR A 138 -1.46 25.73 -4.32
C TYR A 138 -1.32 24.24 -4.63
N ALA A 139 -2.41 23.59 -5.05
CA ALA A 139 -2.33 22.22 -5.56
C ALA A 139 -1.43 22.11 -6.80
N ARG A 140 -1.43 23.14 -7.68
CA ARG A 140 -0.52 23.22 -8.83
C ARG A 140 0.92 23.53 -8.42
N MET A 141 1.11 24.46 -7.48
CA MET A 141 2.45 24.80 -6.93
C MET A 141 3.12 23.56 -6.31
N LEU A 142 2.36 22.76 -5.55
CA LEU A 142 2.88 21.56 -4.91
C LEU A 142 3.32 20.45 -5.90
N LYS A 143 2.88 20.51 -7.15
CA LYS A 143 3.31 19.58 -8.22
C LYS A 143 4.60 20.02 -8.93
N ARG A 144 5.08 21.25 -8.69
CA ARG A 144 6.32 21.77 -9.30
C ARG A 144 7.56 21.06 -8.73
N PRO A 145 8.69 21.08 -9.44
CA PRO A 145 9.98 20.65 -8.89
C PRO A 145 10.28 21.30 -7.54
N ALA A 146 10.96 20.61 -6.65
CA ALA A 146 11.11 21.03 -5.25
C ALA A 146 11.70 22.45 -5.10
N ALA A 147 12.74 22.79 -5.88
CA ALA A 147 13.36 24.10 -5.85
C ALA A 147 12.38 25.22 -6.22
N GLU A 148 11.66 25.07 -7.34
CA GLU A 148 10.65 26.02 -7.78
C GLU A 148 9.50 26.12 -6.77
N ARG A 149 9.04 24.96 -6.28
CA ARG A 149 7.94 24.87 -5.32
C ARG A 149 8.21 25.64 -4.04
N LEU A 150 9.37 25.45 -3.39
CA LEU A 150 9.69 26.12 -2.13
C LEU A 150 9.83 27.64 -2.31
N LYS A 151 10.42 28.08 -3.43
CA LYS A 151 10.51 29.49 -3.76
C LYS A 151 9.12 30.12 -3.94
N LEU A 152 8.25 29.49 -4.74
CA LEU A 152 6.89 29.97 -4.98
C LEU A 152 6.07 30.04 -3.67
N LEU A 153 6.20 29.04 -2.79
CA LEU A 153 5.50 29.03 -1.51
C LEU A 153 5.99 30.16 -0.60
N ARG A 154 7.31 30.44 -0.55
CA ARG A 154 7.87 31.53 0.23
C ARG A 154 7.41 32.91 -0.27
N GLU A 155 7.32 33.06 -1.58
CA GLU A 155 6.91 34.34 -2.26
C GLU A 155 5.37 34.51 -2.28
N ALA A 156 4.60 33.45 -1.96
CA ALA A 156 3.15 33.50 -1.97
C ALA A 156 2.61 34.56 -1.01
N LYS A 157 1.62 35.32 -1.46
CA LYS A 157 0.94 36.32 -0.62
C LYS A 157 -0.27 35.79 0.12
N GLY A 158 -0.86 34.68 -0.35
CA GLY A 158 -2.04 34.05 0.25
C GLY A 158 -1.69 33.21 1.48
N ALA A 159 -2.63 33.12 2.41
CA ALA A 159 -2.48 32.44 3.68
C ALA A 159 -2.02 30.99 3.56
N GLU A 160 -2.59 30.22 2.62
CA GLU A 160 -2.25 28.81 2.40
C GLU A 160 -0.80 28.61 1.95
N GLY A 161 -0.30 29.48 1.04
CA GLY A 161 1.09 29.40 0.58
C GLY A 161 2.09 29.76 1.67
N GLN A 162 1.82 30.84 2.42
CA GLN A 162 2.64 31.23 3.57
C GLN A 162 2.63 30.18 4.68
N PHE A 163 1.48 29.58 4.94
CA PHE A 163 1.34 28.46 5.87
C PHE A 163 2.20 27.26 5.44
N LEU A 164 2.11 26.84 4.19
CA LEU A 164 2.90 25.72 3.67
C LEU A 164 4.41 25.98 3.79
N TRP A 165 4.86 27.18 3.44
CA TRP A 165 6.27 27.56 3.63
C TRP A 165 6.66 27.53 5.10
N ALA A 166 5.85 28.10 5.99
CA ALA A 166 6.13 28.15 7.42
C ALA A 166 6.33 26.78 8.03
N ILE A 167 5.43 25.81 7.76
CA ILE A 167 5.55 24.45 8.32
C ILE A 167 6.76 23.68 7.75
N LEU A 168 7.11 23.90 6.48
CA LEU A 168 8.30 23.29 5.87
C LEU A 168 9.58 23.89 6.45
N ARG A 169 9.69 25.23 6.50
CA ARG A 169 10.79 25.95 7.14
C ARG A 169 11.02 25.48 8.58
N ASN A 170 9.96 25.44 9.39
CA ASN A 170 10.03 25.03 10.79
C ASN A 170 10.48 23.56 10.92
N GLY A 171 10.05 22.68 10.02
CA GLY A 171 10.48 21.28 9.97
C GLY A 171 11.97 21.14 9.62
N PHE A 172 12.47 21.89 8.63
CA PHE A 172 13.89 21.92 8.28
C PHE A 172 14.75 22.46 9.42
N HIS A 173 14.32 23.57 10.01
CA HIS A 173 15.00 24.21 11.12
C HIS A 173 15.14 23.26 12.32
N TYR A 174 14.02 22.65 12.74
CA TYR A 174 14.02 21.70 13.86
C TYR A 174 14.93 20.51 13.59
N ALA A 175 14.83 19.90 12.41
CA ALA A 175 15.64 18.74 12.03
C ALA A 175 17.15 19.07 12.04
N ALA A 176 17.55 20.24 11.52
CA ALA A 176 18.95 20.65 11.46
C ALA A 176 19.56 20.92 12.86
N VAL A 177 18.83 21.63 13.71
CA VAL A 177 19.26 21.97 15.07
C VAL A 177 19.43 20.71 15.92
N HIS A 178 18.55 19.72 15.76
CA HIS A 178 18.52 18.53 16.62
C HIS A 178 19.23 17.31 16.06
N LEU A 179 19.69 17.32 14.79
CA LEU A 179 20.31 16.15 14.17
C LEU A 179 21.38 15.49 15.05
N GLU A 180 22.30 16.27 15.59
CA GLU A 180 23.39 15.74 16.40
C GLU A 180 22.90 15.09 17.71
N HIS A 181 21.82 15.61 18.29
CA HIS A 181 21.32 15.13 19.59
C HIS A 181 20.45 13.88 19.47
N ILE A 182 19.65 13.75 18.41
CA ILE A 182 18.64 12.68 18.30
C ILE A 182 19.06 11.51 17.41
N ALA A 183 20.00 11.73 16.47
CA ALA A 183 20.39 10.72 15.50
C ALA A 183 21.91 10.67 15.31
N GLU A 184 22.42 9.62 14.68
CA GLU A 184 23.82 9.52 14.31
C GLU A 184 24.07 10.18 12.95
N THR A 185 23.13 10.01 12.02
CA THR A 185 23.21 10.54 10.65
C THR A 185 21.89 11.13 10.20
N ALA A 186 21.92 11.98 9.19
CA ALA A 186 20.73 12.51 8.53
C ALA A 186 19.83 11.41 7.95
N ARG A 187 20.41 10.26 7.55
CA ARG A 187 19.65 9.08 7.10
C ARG A 187 18.70 8.57 8.16
N ASP A 188 19.16 8.50 9.41
CA ASP A 188 18.33 8.00 10.51
C ASP A 188 17.08 8.88 10.72
N VAL A 189 17.23 10.20 10.53
CA VAL A 189 16.11 11.15 10.57
C VAL A 189 15.13 10.92 9.42
N ASP A 190 15.63 10.90 8.18
CA ASP A 190 14.77 10.80 7.01
C ASP A 190 14.05 9.45 6.95
N GLN A 191 14.73 8.34 7.24
CA GLN A 191 14.10 7.03 7.33
C GLN A 191 13.07 6.94 8.47
N ALA A 192 13.35 7.54 9.63
CA ALA A 192 12.40 7.58 10.73
C ALA A 192 11.10 8.31 10.33
N MET A 193 11.21 9.43 9.59
CA MET A 193 10.04 10.17 9.12
C MET A 193 9.30 9.46 7.98
N ARG A 194 10.02 8.82 7.07
CA ARG A 194 9.41 8.02 5.99
C ARG A 194 8.64 6.83 6.56
N TRP A 195 9.22 6.06 7.44
CA TRP A 195 8.63 4.83 7.97
C TRP A 195 7.69 5.06 9.16
N GLY A 196 7.97 6.04 9.99
CA GLY A 196 7.15 6.34 11.17
C GLY A 196 5.95 7.24 10.89
N PHE A 197 6.07 8.18 9.93
CA PHE A 197 5.02 9.15 9.59
C PHE A 197 4.49 9.02 8.16
N GLY A 198 4.89 7.99 7.42
CA GLY A 198 4.44 7.75 6.05
C GLY A 198 4.80 8.85 5.06
N MET A 199 5.88 9.60 5.31
CA MET A 199 6.36 10.64 4.41
C MET A 199 7.04 10.00 3.20
N LYS A 200 6.83 10.56 2.01
CA LYS A 200 7.54 10.13 0.79
C LYS A 200 9.02 10.49 0.85
N GLN A 201 9.34 11.62 1.45
CA GLN A 201 10.69 12.13 1.67
C GLN A 201 10.80 12.63 3.10
N GLY A 202 11.94 12.40 3.72
CA GLY A 202 12.27 13.02 4.99
C GLY A 202 12.61 14.51 4.82
N PRO A 203 12.77 15.25 5.92
CA PRO A 203 13.03 16.68 5.87
C PRO A 203 14.32 17.04 5.13
N PHE A 204 15.39 16.28 5.32
CA PHE A 204 16.67 16.55 4.66
C PHE A 204 16.67 16.16 3.19
N GLU A 205 15.98 15.07 2.80
CA GLU A 205 15.82 14.71 1.39
C GLU A 205 15.10 15.81 0.62
N LEU A 206 14.00 16.34 1.18
CA LEU A 206 13.24 17.41 0.54
C LEU A 206 14.06 18.71 0.46
N TRP A 207 14.78 19.03 1.51
CA TRP A 207 15.66 20.20 1.56
C TRP A 207 16.76 20.10 0.50
N GLN A 208 17.46 18.97 0.43
CA GLN A 208 18.52 18.75 -0.55
C GLN A 208 17.99 18.75 -1.99
N GLU A 209 16.80 18.20 -2.23
CA GLU A 209 16.17 18.25 -3.55
C GLU A 209 15.85 19.67 -3.99
N ALA A 210 15.46 20.52 -3.06
CA ALA A 210 15.10 21.89 -3.33
C ALA A 210 16.29 22.84 -3.50
N GLY A 211 17.53 22.36 -3.29
CA GLY A 211 18.73 23.17 -3.36
C GLY A 211 19.20 23.58 -1.96
N TRP A 212 20.22 22.86 -1.46
CA TRP A 212 20.64 22.92 -0.07
C TRP A 212 20.95 24.33 0.46
N LEU A 213 21.91 25.03 -0.16
CA LEU A 213 22.36 26.35 0.30
C LEU A 213 21.32 27.46 0.07
N GLU A 214 20.54 27.36 -0.99
CA GLU A 214 19.49 28.33 -1.27
C GLU A 214 18.39 28.27 -0.21
N VAL A 215 17.89 27.05 0.09
CA VAL A 215 16.90 26.85 1.13
C VAL A 215 17.46 27.20 2.53
N ALA A 216 18.73 26.86 2.80
CA ALA A 216 19.39 27.24 4.05
C ALA A 216 19.37 28.77 4.27
N LYS A 217 19.71 29.54 3.24
CA LYS A 217 19.65 31.01 3.29
C LYS A 217 18.23 31.52 3.53
N MET A 218 17.24 30.97 2.81
CA MET A 218 15.84 31.33 3.00
C MET A 218 15.34 31.06 4.43
N VAL A 219 15.74 29.94 5.01
CA VAL A 219 15.39 29.57 6.40
C VAL A 219 16.08 30.51 7.39
N GLN A 220 17.39 30.79 7.23
CA GLN A 220 18.14 31.68 8.11
C GLN A 220 17.60 33.12 8.06
N GLU A 221 17.32 33.66 6.88
CA GLU A 221 16.69 34.98 6.72
C GLU A 221 15.36 35.09 7.47
N ASP A 222 14.55 34.03 7.45
CA ASP A 222 13.28 34.01 8.18
C ASP A 222 13.48 33.86 9.70
N ILE A 223 14.55 33.16 10.16
CA ILE A 223 14.95 33.14 11.57
C ILE A 223 15.33 34.54 12.02
N ASP A 224 16.23 35.19 11.28
CA ASP A 224 16.74 36.54 11.59
C ASP A 224 15.61 37.58 11.59
N ALA A 225 14.60 37.39 10.71
CA ALA A 225 13.40 38.24 10.63
C ALA A 225 12.35 37.92 11.71
N GLY A 226 12.58 36.99 12.63
CA GLY A 226 11.63 36.61 13.69
C GLY A 226 10.38 35.86 13.22
N LYS A 227 10.41 35.24 12.05
CA LYS A 227 9.29 34.50 11.49
C LYS A 227 9.26 33.02 11.90
N ALA A 228 10.42 32.48 12.32
CA ALA A 228 10.55 31.10 12.75
C ALA A 228 10.02 30.88 14.19
N LEU A 229 9.84 29.62 14.57
CA LEU A 229 9.33 29.26 15.91
C LEU A 229 10.33 29.57 17.03
N CYS A 230 11.62 29.63 16.73
CA CYS A 230 12.66 30.07 17.66
C CYS A 230 13.77 30.82 16.92
N GLN A 231 14.63 31.49 17.69
CA GLN A 231 15.71 32.32 17.16
C GLN A 231 17.06 31.58 17.07
N ALA A 232 17.11 30.29 17.38
CA ALA A 232 18.33 29.51 17.24
C ALA A 232 18.80 29.51 15.78
N PRO A 233 20.04 29.90 15.48
CA PRO A 233 20.53 29.89 14.09
C PRO A 233 20.66 28.45 13.59
N LEU A 234 20.65 28.29 12.28
CA LEU A 234 21.02 27.01 11.68
C LEU A 234 22.48 26.66 12.05
N PRO A 235 22.78 25.38 12.30
CA PRO A 235 24.13 24.93 12.63
C PRO A 235 25.15 25.28 11.55
N ARG A 236 26.41 25.59 11.92
CA ARG A 236 27.46 25.99 10.98
C ARG A 236 27.71 24.98 9.86
N TRP A 237 27.58 23.68 10.16
CA TRP A 237 27.77 22.60 9.18
C TRP A 237 26.77 22.68 7.98
N VAL A 238 25.67 23.43 8.11
CA VAL A 238 24.70 23.65 7.04
C VAL A 238 25.29 24.53 5.93
N PHE A 239 26.13 25.52 6.30
CA PHE A 239 26.67 26.54 5.40
C PHE A 239 28.12 26.32 5.02
N GLU A 240 28.87 25.52 5.80
CA GLU A 240 30.29 25.38 5.67
C GLU A 240 30.73 23.91 5.64
N GLY A 241 31.86 23.64 4.95
CA GLY A 241 32.49 22.32 4.90
C GLY A 241 31.75 21.29 4.05
N PRO A 242 31.93 19.99 4.36
CA PRO A 242 31.56 18.91 3.42
C PRO A 242 30.10 18.92 2.95
N VAL A 243 29.14 19.35 3.78
CA VAL A 243 27.72 19.41 3.41
C VAL A 243 27.45 20.54 2.40
N ALA A 244 28.04 21.71 2.63
CA ALA A 244 27.92 22.83 1.70
C ALA A 244 28.60 22.51 0.35
N ASP A 245 29.79 21.90 0.41
CA ASP A 245 30.55 21.51 -0.79
C ASP A 245 29.84 20.44 -1.62
N ALA A 246 29.18 19.48 -0.95
CA ALA A 246 28.38 18.41 -1.60
C ALA A 246 26.99 18.87 -2.03
N GLY A 247 26.51 20.02 -1.56
CA GLY A 247 25.15 20.49 -1.81
C GLY A 247 24.08 19.66 -1.10
N GLY A 248 24.40 19.04 0.05
CA GLY A 248 23.45 18.27 0.84
C GLY A 248 24.06 17.27 1.80
N VAL A 249 23.18 16.60 2.54
CA VAL A 249 23.55 15.66 3.61
C VAL A 249 23.61 14.20 3.17
N HIS A 250 23.12 13.88 1.97
CA HIS A 250 23.14 12.53 1.40
C HIS A 250 23.99 12.51 0.14
N THR A 251 24.96 11.61 0.11
CA THR A 251 25.90 11.45 -1.03
C THR A 251 26.15 9.96 -1.29
N ALA A 252 26.83 9.64 -2.39
CA ALA A 252 27.27 8.27 -2.67
C ALA A 252 28.22 7.69 -1.59
N GLN A 253 28.89 8.56 -0.82
CA GLN A 253 29.78 8.16 0.28
C GLN A 253 29.01 7.86 1.57
N GLY A 254 27.76 8.31 1.67
CA GLY A 254 26.90 8.12 2.83
C GLY A 254 26.12 9.36 3.22
N SER A 255 25.63 9.37 4.46
CA SER A 255 24.87 10.47 5.05
C SER A 255 25.66 11.22 6.11
N TRP A 256 25.45 12.51 6.19
CA TRP A 256 26.13 13.41 7.12
C TRP A 256 25.92 13.02 8.57
N SER A 257 27.01 13.02 9.33
CA SER A 257 27.04 12.90 10.79
C SER A 257 27.71 14.13 11.37
N PRO A 258 27.00 15.04 12.05
CA PRO A 258 27.59 16.22 12.66
C PRO A 258 28.66 15.86 13.71
N LYS A 259 28.38 14.83 14.52
CA LYS A 259 29.31 14.34 15.54
C LYS A 259 30.63 13.82 14.96
N ALA A 260 30.56 13.11 13.82
CA ALA A 260 31.74 12.56 13.16
C ALA A 260 32.42 13.58 12.22
N GLY A 261 31.76 14.68 11.87
CA GLY A 261 32.24 15.68 10.91
C GLY A 261 32.45 15.14 9.50
N LYS A 262 31.73 14.07 9.09
CA LYS A 262 31.89 13.39 7.80
C LYS A 262 30.62 12.65 7.35
N PHE A 263 30.58 12.30 6.07
CA PHE A 263 29.58 11.36 5.56
C PHE A 263 29.88 9.94 6.03
N MET A 264 28.83 9.26 6.50
CA MET A 264 28.94 7.89 7.00
C MET A 264 28.14 6.95 6.12
N ALA A 265 28.79 5.89 5.63
CA ALA A 265 28.16 4.84 4.85
C ALA A 265 27.04 4.14 5.63
N ARG A 266 26.14 3.45 4.94
CA ARG A 266 25.20 2.53 5.59
C ARG A 266 25.96 1.52 6.43
N ARG A 267 25.44 1.21 7.60
CA ARG A 267 26.03 0.17 8.46
C ARG A 267 25.87 -1.18 7.78
N ALA A 268 26.91 -2.01 7.85
CA ALA A 268 26.84 -3.41 7.46
C ALA A 268 26.13 -4.20 8.59
N LEU A 269 24.82 -4.35 8.50
CA LEU A 269 24.02 -5.16 9.41
C LEU A 269 23.59 -6.44 8.70
N PRO A 270 23.58 -7.62 9.36
CA PRO A 270 23.19 -8.88 8.74
C PRO A 270 21.79 -8.85 8.09
N VAL A 271 20.87 -8.03 8.62
CA VAL A 271 19.54 -7.84 8.04
C VAL A 271 19.59 -7.26 6.62
N TYR A 272 20.62 -6.47 6.28
CA TYR A 272 20.74 -5.88 4.94
C TYR A 272 21.23 -6.86 3.88
N GLU A 273 21.86 -7.97 4.27
CA GLU A 273 22.21 -9.06 3.35
C GLU A 273 20.96 -9.73 2.75
N ARG A 274 19.82 -9.62 3.45
CA ARG A 274 18.51 -10.10 3.00
C ARG A 274 17.76 -9.11 2.12
N GLN A 275 18.25 -7.89 1.98
CA GLN A 275 17.64 -6.80 1.23
C GLN A 275 18.41 -6.57 -0.08
N TYR A 276 18.08 -7.34 -1.12
CA TYR A 276 18.77 -7.20 -2.42
C TYR A 276 18.60 -5.81 -3.03
N PHE A 277 17.43 -5.20 -2.82
CA PHE A 277 17.05 -3.89 -3.35
C PHE A 277 16.48 -3.03 -2.22
N PRO A 278 17.33 -2.55 -1.31
CA PRO A 278 16.87 -1.73 -0.19
C PRO A 278 16.31 -0.40 -0.68
N GLU A 279 15.35 0.13 0.06
CA GLU A 279 14.83 1.46 -0.19
C GLU A 279 15.95 2.50 -0.16
N LYS A 280 16.01 3.32 -1.22
CA LYS A 280 17.05 4.33 -1.43
C LYS A 280 16.61 5.68 -0.86
N LEU A 281 17.58 6.39 -0.29
CA LEU A 281 17.50 7.82 -0.07
C LEU A 281 18.15 8.56 -1.24
N ARG A 282 17.93 9.85 -1.33
CA ARG A 282 18.61 10.70 -2.29
C ARG A 282 20.14 10.58 -2.13
N GLY A 283 20.87 10.53 -3.24
CA GLY A 283 22.33 10.32 -3.23
C GLY A 283 22.79 8.86 -3.11
N GLU A 284 21.87 7.91 -2.94
CA GLU A 284 22.17 6.48 -2.89
C GLU A 284 21.94 5.77 -4.23
N ASP A 285 22.11 6.46 -5.36
CA ASP A 285 21.93 5.92 -6.71
C ASP A 285 22.90 4.78 -7.03
N HIS A 286 24.01 4.67 -6.29
CA HIS A 286 24.96 3.56 -6.37
C HIS A 286 24.42 2.22 -5.87
N LEU A 287 23.33 2.22 -5.08
CA LEU A 287 22.69 0.98 -4.64
C LEU A 287 21.99 0.28 -5.81
N PRO A 288 21.89 -1.07 -5.78
CA PRO A 288 21.31 -1.84 -6.86
C PRO A 288 19.88 -1.37 -7.22
N ASP A 289 19.57 -1.36 -8.51
CA ASP A 289 18.21 -1.17 -9.02
C ASP A 289 17.72 -2.48 -9.63
N TRP A 290 16.60 -3.00 -9.13
CA TRP A 290 16.04 -4.26 -9.56
C TRP A 290 15.67 -4.29 -11.04
N ARG A 291 15.43 -3.13 -11.67
CA ARG A 291 15.05 -3.02 -13.09
C ARG A 291 16.19 -3.40 -14.04
N VAL A 292 17.42 -3.26 -13.56
CA VAL A 292 18.62 -3.53 -14.36
C VAL A 292 19.57 -4.54 -13.71
N ALA A 293 19.29 -4.95 -12.46
CA ALA A 293 20.12 -5.91 -11.74
C ALA A 293 19.93 -7.34 -12.27
N GLY A 294 20.89 -8.20 -11.95
CA GLY A 294 20.88 -9.60 -12.32
C GLY A 294 21.10 -9.84 -13.81
N THR A 295 20.82 -11.05 -14.26
CA THR A 295 20.91 -11.44 -15.68
C THR A 295 19.50 -11.51 -16.25
N THR A 296 19.18 -10.63 -17.20
CA THR A 296 17.93 -10.70 -17.96
C THR A 296 18.01 -11.83 -18.97
N ILE A 297 17.04 -12.74 -18.90
CA ILE A 297 16.91 -13.89 -19.81
C ILE A 297 15.98 -13.50 -20.97
N ARG A 298 14.89 -12.79 -20.65
CA ARG A 298 13.95 -12.24 -21.62
C ARG A 298 13.38 -10.92 -21.12
N ASP A 299 13.25 -9.96 -22.00
CA ASP A 299 12.62 -8.67 -21.70
C ASP A 299 11.50 -8.43 -22.70
N GLY A 300 10.29 -8.88 -22.33
CA GLY A 300 9.08 -8.71 -23.13
C GLY A 300 8.40 -7.38 -22.85
N ASP A 301 7.25 -7.14 -23.50
CA ASP A 301 6.45 -5.93 -23.29
C ASP A 301 5.71 -5.98 -21.95
N GLY A 302 5.24 -7.15 -21.54
CA GLY A 302 4.47 -7.38 -20.30
C GLY A 302 5.30 -7.83 -19.12
N VAL A 303 6.39 -8.61 -19.33
CA VAL A 303 7.17 -9.23 -18.26
C VAL A 303 8.66 -9.19 -18.55
N ARG A 304 9.44 -8.80 -17.53
CA ARG A 304 10.88 -9.06 -17.50
C ARG A 304 11.13 -10.38 -16.79
N VAL A 305 11.84 -11.31 -17.48
CA VAL A 305 12.26 -12.61 -16.95
C VAL A 305 13.77 -12.57 -16.72
N TRP A 306 14.20 -12.81 -15.47
CA TRP A 306 15.58 -12.59 -15.07
C TRP A 306 15.98 -13.45 -13.87
N THR A 307 17.27 -13.46 -13.49
CA THR A 307 17.79 -14.18 -12.33
C THR A 307 18.87 -13.38 -11.61
N LEU A 308 18.96 -13.56 -10.28
CA LEU A 308 20.04 -13.02 -9.45
C LEU A 308 21.19 -14.02 -9.23
N ASP A 309 21.06 -15.23 -9.70
CA ASP A 309 21.87 -16.38 -9.30
C ASP A 309 23.19 -16.49 -10.08
N GLN A 310 24.04 -15.48 -10.00
CA GLN A 310 25.35 -15.51 -10.65
C GLN A 310 26.34 -16.50 -10.00
N ASN A 311 26.12 -16.89 -8.74
CA ASN A 311 27.03 -17.72 -7.94
C ASN A 311 26.34 -18.97 -7.35
N CYS A 312 25.19 -19.39 -7.87
CA CYS A 312 24.49 -20.59 -7.42
C CYS A 312 25.04 -21.85 -8.08
N GLN A 313 24.93 -22.97 -7.38
CA GLN A 313 25.21 -24.29 -7.95
C GLN A 313 24.26 -24.57 -9.12
N ASP A 314 24.73 -25.34 -10.10
CA ASP A 314 23.88 -25.78 -11.21
C ASP A 314 22.63 -26.51 -10.65
N GLY A 315 21.46 -26.15 -11.16
CA GLY A 315 20.19 -26.71 -10.74
C GLY A 315 19.52 -26.02 -9.52
N GLU A 316 20.13 -24.97 -8.92
CA GLU A 316 19.54 -24.21 -7.80
C GLU A 316 19.08 -22.80 -8.20
N ARG A 317 19.29 -22.41 -9.45
CA ARG A 317 18.90 -21.09 -9.94
C ARG A 317 17.39 -20.94 -9.98
N VAL A 318 16.90 -19.80 -9.50
CA VAL A 318 15.49 -19.43 -9.50
C VAL A 318 15.27 -18.32 -10.52
N LEU A 319 14.24 -18.49 -11.33
CA LEU A 319 13.81 -17.49 -12.31
C LEU A 319 12.89 -16.47 -11.61
N ILE A 320 12.99 -15.22 -11.98
CA ILE A 320 12.14 -14.13 -11.48
C ILE A 320 11.36 -13.57 -12.65
N ALA A 321 10.02 -13.48 -12.52
CA ALA A 321 9.14 -12.84 -13.47
C ALA A 321 8.61 -11.53 -12.85
N SER A 322 8.95 -10.39 -13.47
CA SER A 322 8.54 -9.07 -13.02
C SER A 322 7.59 -8.44 -14.03
N ILE A 323 6.33 -8.23 -13.63
CA ILE A 323 5.30 -7.63 -14.49
C ILE A 323 5.63 -6.14 -14.70
N LYS A 324 5.53 -5.67 -15.95
CA LYS A 324 5.92 -4.32 -16.37
C LYS A 324 4.72 -3.41 -16.67
N SER A 325 3.54 -3.97 -16.85
CA SER A 325 2.31 -3.22 -17.16
C SER A 325 1.97 -2.22 -16.06
N LYS A 326 1.23 -1.18 -16.39
CA LYS A 326 0.78 -0.18 -15.40
C LYS A 326 -0.05 -0.85 -14.30
N MET A 327 0.30 -0.60 -13.03
CA MET A 327 -0.32 -1.23 -11.87
C MET A 327 -0.23 -2.77 -11.90
N HIS A 328 0.66 -3.30 -12.68
CA HIS A 328 0.85 -4.73 -12.93
C HIS A 328 -0.46 -5.43 -13.34
N ALA A 329 -1.27 -4.75 -14.17
CA ALA A 329 -2.49 -5.32 -14.72
C ALA A 329 -2.16 -6.48 -15.67
N ILE A 330 -2.97 -7.54 -15.60
CA ILE A 330 -2.78 -8.77 -16.36
C ILE A 330 -3.56 -8.66 -17.67
N GLY A 331 -2.84 -8.38 -18.75
CA GLY A 331 -3.35 -8.37 -20.13
C GLY A 331 -2.72 -9.46 -20.98
N PRO A 332 -3.04 -9.54 -22.29
CA PRO A 332 -2.55 -10.60 -23.18
C PRO A 332 -1.03 -10.81 -23.13
N ALA A 333 -0.23 -9.75 -23.32
CA ALA A 333 1.22 -9.85 -23.26
C ALA A 333 1.73 -10.42 -21.92
N VAL A 334 1.10 -10.05 -20.78
CA VAL A 334 1.52 -10.54 -19.47
C VAL A 334 1.25 -12.03 -19.31
N PHE A 335 0.09 -12.54 -19.68
CA PHE A 335 -0.20 -13.97 -19.51
C PHE A 335 0.54 -14.85 -20.52
N GLU A 336 0.77 -14.41 -21.76
CA GLU A 336 1.62 -15.09 -22.71
C GLU A 336 3.06 -15.20 -22.20
N GLU A 337 3.65 -14.07 -21.77
CA GLU A 337 5.03 -14.01 -21.30
C GLU A 337 5.25 -14.70 -19.95
N LEU A 338 4.23 -14.73 -19.06
CA LEU A 338 4.29 -15.57 -17.85
C LEU A 338 4.23 -17.05 -18.19
N SER A 339 3.47 -17.46 -19.21
CA SER A 339 3.45 -18.85 -19.67
C SER A 339 4.80 -19.28 -20.20
N GLU A 340 5.46 -18.42 -20.99
CA GLU A 340 6.81 -18.65 -21.48
C GLU A 340 7.87 -18.68 -20.35
N ALA A 341 7.72 -17.79 -19.34
CA ALA A 341 8.57 -17.81 -18.15
C ALA A 341 8.45 -19.13 -17.39
N LEU A 342 7.23 -19.69 -17.35
CA LEU A 342 6.99 -20.99 -16.72
C LEU A 342 7.63 -22.13 -17.53
N ASP A 343 7.54 -22.12 -18.87
CA ASP A 343 8.22 -23.10 -19.73
C ASP A 343 9.76 -23.08 -19.53
N LEU A 344 10.32 -21.87 -19.42
CA LEU A 344 11.74 -21.70 -19.11
C LEU A 344 12.09 -22.23 -17.72
N ALA A 345 11.25 -21.93 -16.71
CA ALA A 345 11.48 -22.37 -15.35
C ALA A 345 11.43 -23.91 -15.23
N GLU A 346 10.46 -24.56 -15.85
CA GLU A 346 10.32 -26.02 -15.86
C GLU A 346 11.47 -26.73 -16.56
N ARG A 347 12.10 -26.09 -17.56
CA ARG A 347 13.20 -26.66 -18.32
C ARG A 347 14.56 -26.48 -17.65
N ASP A 348 14.85 -25.30 -17.10
CA ASP A 348 16.24 -24.89 -16.81
C ASP A 348 16.46 -24.37 -15.37
N TYR A 349 15.39 -24.24 -14.53
CA TYR A 349 15.48 -23.59 -13.23
C TYR A 349 14.84 -24.41 -12.12
N ALA A 350 15.25 -24.14 -10.88
CA ALA A 350 14.71 -24.80 -9.69
C ALA A 350 13.29 -24.31 -9.31
N GLY A 351 12.88 -23.15 -9.81
CA GLY A 351 11.58 -22.56 -9.52
C GLY A 351 11.39 -21.20 -10.17
N LEU A 352 10.17 -20.69 -10.06
CA LEU A 352 9.76 -19.38 -10.54
C LEU A 352 9.25 -18.51 -9.38
N VAL A 353 9.76 -17.28 -9.28
CA VAL A 353 9.24 -16.27 -8.36
C VAL A 353 8.57 -15.16 -9.16
N ILE A 354 7.29 -14.90 -8.90
CA ILE A 354 6.57 -13.75 -9.48
C ILE A 354 6.71 -12.59 -8.50
N TRP A 355 7.46 -11.55 -8.89
CA TRP A 355 7.80 -10.41 -8.07
C TRP A 355 8.13 -9.18 -8.90
N SER A 356 7.71 -8.02 -8.45
CA SER A 356 8.15 -6.71 -8.96
C SER A 356 8.56 -5.84 -7.78
N GLY A 357 9.55 -4.97 -7.96
CA GLY A 357 10.06 -4.11 -6.88
C GLY A 357 9.11 -2.97 -6.51
N ASP A 358 8.17 -2.63 -7.40
CA ASP A 358 7.16 -1.61 -7.18
C ASP A 358 5.84 -2.25 -6.73
N ALA A 359 5.04 -1.53 -5.94
CA ALA A 359 3.66 -1.88 -5.63
C ALA A 359 2.72 -1.34 -6.72
N PRO A 360 1.58 -1.98 -6.93
CA PRO A 360 1.05 -3.18 -6.25
C PRO A 360 1.65 -4.49 -6.79
N PHE A 361 1.35 -5.63 -6.16
CA PHE A 361 1.65 -6.93 -6.76
C PHE A 361 0.91 -7.10 -8.10
N SER A 362 -0.41 -6.90 -8.11
CA SER A 362 -1.24 -6.77 -9.31
C SER A 362 -2.66 -6.31 -8.94
N VAL A 363 -3.24 -5.44 -9.75
CA VAL A 363 -4.67 -5.04 -9.63
C VAL A 363 -5.63 -5.94 -10.41
N GLY A 364 -5.11 -7.02 -11.02
CA GLY A 364 -5.90 -7.98 -11.78
C GLY A 364 -6.01 -7.67 -13.25
N ALA A 365 -7.12 -8.08 -13.89
CA ALA A 365 -7.30 -7.99 -15.32
C ALA A 365 -7.26 -6.55 -15.85
N ASP A 366 -6.72 -6.38 -17.05
CA ASP A 366 -6.71 -5.09 -17.75
C ASP A 366 -8.10 -4.80 -18.37
N LEU A 367 -8.96 -4.16 -17.59
CA LEU A 367 -10.30 -3.75 -18.03
C LEU A 367 -10.27 -2.70 -19.15
N GLN A 368 -9.16 -1.94 -19.30
CA GLN A 368 -9.03 -0.97 -20.40
C GLN A 368 -8.86 -1.69 -21.73
N ALA A 369 -8.22 -2.84 -21.75
CA ALA A 369 -8.09 -3.68 -22.95
C ALA A 369 -9.37 -4.51 -23.23
N ALA A 370 -10.08 -4.96 -22.19
CA ALA A 370 -11.24 -5.85 -22.32
C ALA A 370 -12.44 -5.18 -23.05
N MET A 371 -12.76 -3.92 -22.75
CA MET A 371 -13.92 -3.24 -23.33
C MET A 371 -13.78 -3.00 -24.86
N PRO A 372 -12.63 -2.49 -25.37
CA PRO A 372 -12.40 -2.42 -26.81
C PRO A 372 -12.43 -3.80 -27.50
N ALA A 373 -11.88 -4.85 -26.87
CA ALA A 373 -11.89 -6.20 -27.40
C ALA A 373 -13.34 -6.73 -27.56
N LEU A 374 -14.18 -6.52 -26.55
CA LEU A 374 -15.60 -6.86 -26.60
C LEU A 374 -16.31 -6.12 -27.74
N ALA A 375 -16.03 -4.82 -27.91
CA ALA A 375 -16.66 -4.02 -28.97
C ALA A 375 -16.18 -4.41 -30.38
N ALA A 376 -14.94 -4.81 -30.56
CA ALA A 376 -14.33 -5.11 -31.85
C ALA A 376 -14.57 -6.56 -32.29
N ALA A 377 -14.47 -7.53 -31.39
CA ALA A 377 -14.47 -8.96 -31.71
C ALA A 377 -15.57 -9.78 -31.00
N GLY A 378 -16.43 -9.11 -30.22
CA GLY A 378 -17.58 -9.72 -29.55
C GLY A 378 -17.23 -10.58 -28.34
N ILE A 379 -18.23 -11.33 -27.87
CA ILE A 379 -18.15 -12.12 -26.64
C ILE A 379 -17.18 -13.30 -26.75
N ASP A 380 -17.04 -13.89 -27.94
CA ASP A 380 -16.18 -15.04 -28.18
C ASP A 380 -14.69 -14.69 -27.93
N ALA A 381 -14.30 -13.46 -28.23
CA ALA A 381 -12.95 -12.98 -27.91
C ALA A 381 -12.71 -12.89 -26.40
N ILE A 382 -13.71 -12.45 -25.64
CA ILE A 382 -13.64 -12.38 -24.18
C ILE A 382 -13.59 -13.80 -23.59
N ASP A 383 -14.42 -14.72 -24.08
CA ASP A 383 -14.40 -16.13 -23.66
C ASP A 383 -13.04 -16.77 -23.91
N GLY A 384 -12.44 -16.54 -25.10
CA GLY A 384 -11.10 -17.01 -25.44
C GLY A 384 -10.02 -16.45 -24.51
N MET A 385 -10.00 -15.15 -24.27
CA MET A 385 -9.06 -14.51 -23.34
C MET A 385 -9.19 -15.07 -21.91
N GLN A 386 -10.41 -15.28 -21.42
CA GLN A 386 -10.64 -15.87 -20.11
C GLN A 386 -10.18 -17.33 -20.06
N GLN A 387 -10.37 -18.09 -21.12
CA GLN A 387 -9.91 -19.47 -21.21
C GLN A 387 -8.38 -19.56 -21.16
N GLU A 388 -7.66 -18.67 -21.84
CA GLU A 388 -6.19 -18.60 -21.79
C GLU A 388 -5.70 -18.22 -20.41
N LEU A 389 -6.32 -17.22 -19.77
CA LEU A 389 -5.98 -16.81 -18.41
C LEU A 389 -6.23 -17.94 -17.41
N GLN A 390 -7.36 -18.65 -17.49
CA GLN A 390 -7.63 -19.83 -16.67
C GLN A 390 -6.61 -20.94 -16.93
N GLY A 391 -6.20 -21.13 -18.18
CA GLY A 391 -5.14 -22.05 -18.57
C GLY A 391 -3.81 -21.74 -17.86
N LEU A 392 -3.41 -20.46 -17.83
CA LEU A 392 -2.22 -20.02 -17.11
C LEU A 392 -2.33 -20.32 -15.59
N MET A 393 -3.48 -20.05 -14.96
CA MET A 393 -3.67 -20.32 -13.52
C MET A 393 -3.51 -21.82 -13.21
N LEU A 394 -4.09 -22.70 -14.05
CA LEU A 394 -3.90 -24.14 -13.89
C LEU A 394 -2.47 -24.57 -14.17
N ARG A 395 -1.77 -23.98 -15.16
CA ARG A 395 -0.37 -24.27 -15.40
C ARG A 395 0.51 -23.89 -14.21
N ILE A 396 0.29 -22.72 -13.60
CA ILE A 396 0.98 -22.29 -12.39
C ILE A 396 0.75 -23.28 -11.25
N ARG A 397 -0.51 -23.70 -11.05
CA ARG A 397 -0.87 -24.62 -9.99
C ARG A 397 -0.23 -26.00 -10.13
N TYR A 398 -0.16 -26.48 -11.36
CA TYR A 398 0.35 -27.82 -11.68
C TYR A 398 1.77 -27.82 -12.25
N ALA A 399 2.51 -26.73 -12.06
CA ALA A 399 3.88 -26.58 -12.52
C ALA A 399 4.81 -27.65 -11.94
N GLN A 400 5.73 -28.14 -12.77
CA GLN A 400 6.72 -29.14 -12.36
C GLN A 400 7.82 -28.55 -11.45
N VAL A 401 7.89 -27.22 -11.38
CA VAL A 401 8.75 -26.48 -10.45
C VAL A 401 7.88 -25.65 -9.50
N PRO A 402 8.35 -25.32 -8.29
CA PRO A 402 7.61 -24.46 -7.39
C PRO A 402 7.47 -23.04 -7.95
N VAL A 403 6.24 -22.54 -8.04
CA VAL A 403 5.94 -21.14 -8.36
C VAL A 403 5.60 -20.42 -7.07
N VAL A 404 6.32 -19.34 -6.77
CA VAL A 404 6.15 -18.54 -5.55
C VAL A 404 5.72 -17.12 -5.91
N SER A 405 4.56 -16.69 -5.42
CA SER A 405 4.11 -15.30 -5.52
C SER A 405 4.63 -14.49 -4.34
N ALA A 406 5.45 -13.46 -4.61
CA ALA A 406 5.99 -12.54 -3.62
C ALA A 406 5.18 -11.25 -3.60
N ILE A 407 4.27 -11.13 -2.66
CA ILE A 407 3.17 -10.16 -2.65
C ILE A 407 3.51 -8.97 -1.76
N HIS A 408 3.42 -7.74 -2.29
CA HIS A 408 3.36 -6.53 -1.48
C HIS A 408 2.35 -5.52 -2.06
N GLY A 409 1.72 -4.76 -1.16
CA GLY A 409 0.62 -3.89 -1.55
C GLY A 409 -0.61 -4.69 -1.99
N MET A 410 -1.26 -4.29 -3.07
CA MET A 410 -2.52 -4.90 -3.53
C MET A 410 -2.28 -6.12 -4.42
N ALA A 411 -3.01 -7.21 -4.14
CA ALA A 411 -3.20 -8.36 -5.01
C ALA A 411 -4.71 -8.57 -5.18
N LEU A 412 -5.30 -7.90 -6.16
CA LEU A 412 -6.75 -7.79 -6.31
C LEU A 412 -7.24 -8.50 -7.57
N GLY A 413 -8.45 -9.07 -7.52
CA GLY A 413 -9.07 -9.72 -8.66
C GLY A 413 -8.15 -10.79 -9.28
N GLY A 414 -7.86 -10.71 -10.58
CA GLY A 414 -6.92 -11.60 -11.26
C GLY A 414 -5.53 -11.69 -10.62
N GLY A 415 -5.08 -10.64 -9.91
CA GLY A 415 -3.85 -10.68 -9.12
C GLY A 415 -3.97 -11.55 -7.87
N CYS A 416 -5.14 -11.57 -7.23
CA CYS A 416 -5.46 -12.53 -6.17
C CYS A 416 -5.53 -13.96 -6.74
N GLU A 417 -6.19 -14.14 -7.89
CA GLU A 417 -6.31 -15.42 -8.59
C GLU A 417 -4.94 -15.99 -8.94
N LEU A 418 -4.02 -15.17 -9.47
CA LEU A 418 -2.63 -15.55 -9.72
C LEU A 418 -1.92 -16.02 -8.44
N ALA A 419 -2.08 -15.28 -7.35
CA ALA A 419 -1.46 -15.60 -6.08
C ALA A 419 -1.98 -16.92 -5.49
N VAL A 420 -3.31 -17.15 -5.46
CA VAL A 420 -3.88 -18.36 -4.84
C VAL A 420 -3.64 -19.65 -5.64
N HIS A 421 -3.24 -19.53 -6.92
CA HIS A 421 -2.84 -20.68 -7.74
C HIS A 421 -1.34 -20.99 -7.62
N SER A 422 -0.52 -20.09 -7.08
CA SER A 422 0.89 -20.35 -6.82
C SER A 422 1.09 -21.43 -5.75
N ALA A 423 2.17 -22.19 -5.86
CA ALA A 423 2.55 -23.22 -4.92
C ALA A 423 2.73 -22.65 -3.49
N ARG A 424 3.27 -21.44 -3.39
CA ARG A 424 3.48 -20.72 -2.15
C ARG A 424 3.26 -19.21 -2.34
N ARG A 425 2.72 -18.52 -1.33
CA ARG A 425 2.67 -17.06 -1.23
C ARG A 425 3.65 -16.62 -0.15
N VAL A 426 4.45 -15.63 -0.48
CA VAL A 426 5.28 -14.89 0.47
C VAL A 426 4.74 -13.47 0.48
N ALA A 427 4.05 -13.07 1.53
CA ALA A 427 3.34 -11.79 1.57
C ALA A 427 3.99 -10.82 2.56
N HIS A 428 4.16 -9.57 2.14
CA HIS A 428 4.47 -8.49 3.08
C HIS A 428 3.31 -8.31 4.07
N MET A 429 3.60 -7.94 5.31
CA MET A 429 2.59 -7.73 6.35
C MET A 429 1.47 -6.80 5.90
N GLU A 430 1.79 -5.69 5.22
CA GLU A 430 0.85 -4.73 4.64
C GLU A 430 0.48 -5.12 3.21
N SER A 431 -0.13 -6.29 3.03
CA SER A 431 -0.68 -6.74 1.76
C SER A 431 -2.20 -6.76 1.82
N TYR A 432 -2.81 -6.32 0.73
CA TYR A 432 -4.26 -6.18 0.56
C TYR A 432 -4.71 -7.17 -0.52
N ILE A 433 -5.23 -8.31 -0.09
CA ILE A 433 -5.52 -9.44 -1.00
C ILE A 433 -7.03 -9.71 -1.02
N GLY A 434 -7.62 -9.83 -2.21
CA GLY A 434 -9.04 -10.12 -2.33
C GLY A 434 -9.56 -10.20 -3.74
N LEU A 435 -10.72 -10.87 -3.88
CA LEU A 435 -11.52 -10.92 -5.10
C LEU A 435 -12.48 -9.73 -5.09
N VAL A 436 -12.35 -8.82 -6.05
CA VAL A 436 -13.04 -7.51 -6.05
C VAL A 436 -13.95 -7.28 -7.24
N GLU A 437 -14.14 -8.29 -8.06
CA GLU A 437 -14.82 -8.23 -9.36
C GLU A 437 -16.25 -7.72 -9.26
N VAL A 438 -16.96 -8.00 -8.17
CA VAL A 438 -18.32 -7.48 -7.90
C VAL A 438 -18.36 -5.95 -7.89
N GLY A 439 -17.26 -5.31 -7.48
CA GLY A 439 -17.11 -3.85 -7.50
C GLY A 439 -17.25 -3.24 -8.90
N VAL A 440 -16.91 -3.99 -9.94
CA VAL A 440 -17.06 -3.62 -11.35
C VAL A 440 -18.19 -4.38 -12.06
N GLY A 441 -19.02 -5.11 -11.31
CA GLY A 441 -20.18 -5.80 -11.83
C GLY A 441 -19.91 -7.18 -12.43
N LEU A 442 -18.75 -7.77 -12.15
CA LEU A 442 -18.31 -9.06 -12.66
C LEU A 442 -18.20 -10.11 -11.55
N VAL A 443 -17.99 -11.35 -11.93
CA VAL A 443 -17.53 -12.43 -11.04
C VAL A 443 -16.04 -12.66 -11.24
N PRO A 444 -15.31 -13.21 -10.25
CA PRO A 444 -13.98 -13.78 -10.48
C PRO A 444 -14.01 -14.76 -11.65
N GLY A 445 -13.13 -14.58 -12.62
CA GLY A 445 -13.21 -15.33 -13.88
C GLY A 445 -11.95 -16.15 -14.23
N ALA A 446 -10.89 -16.01 -13.44
CA ALA A 446 -9.62 -16.71 -13.67
C ALA A 446 -9.33 -17.82 -12.64
N GLY A 447 -10.37 -18.41 -12.07
CA GLY A 447 -10.26 -19.54 -11.14
C GLY A 447 -10.42 -19.17 -9.67
N GLY A 448 -10.79 -17.94 -9.34
CA GLY A 448 -11.00 -17.50 -7.96
C GLY A 448 -12.16 -18.22 -7.27
N LEU A 449 -13.28 -18.42 -7.95
CA LEU A 449 -14.41 -19.17 -7.41
C LEU A 449 -14.12 -20.67 -7.36
N THR A 450 -13.42 -21.20 -8.34
CA THR A 450 -12.92 -22.58 -8.35
C THR A 450 -12.00 -22.82 -7.16
N TYR A 451 -11.08 -21.88 -6.85
CA TYR A 451 -10.25 -21.94 -5.64
C TYR A 451 -11.10 -22.00 -4.38
N ILE A 452 -12.12 -21.14 -4.24
CA ILE A 452 -13.03 -21.13 -3.07
C ILE A 452 -13.71 -22.49 -2.90
N ALA A 453 -14.33 -23.01 -3.97
CA ALA A 453 -15.05 -24.29 -3.94
C ALA A 453 -14.11 -25.46 -3.55
N ARG A 454 -12.94 -25.53 -4.17
CA ARG A 454 -11.93 -26.55 -3.86
C ARG A 454 -11.45 -26.45 -2.41
N ARG A 455 -11.13 -25.24 -1.93
CA ARG A 455 -10.69 -25.02 -0.54
C ARG A 455 -11.76 -25.39 0.47
N ALA A 456 -13.03 -25.08 0.19
CA ALA A 456 -14.14 -25.49 1.03
C ALA A 456 -14.22 -27.02 1.13
N ALA A 457 -14.07 -27.73 0.01
CA ALA A 457 -14.06 -29.19 0.00
C ALA A 457 -12.86 -29.76 0.78
N GLU A 458 -11.65 -29.23 0.59
CA GLU A 458 -10.44 -29.62 1.32
C GLU A 458 -10.57 -29.40 2.84
N ASN A 459 -11.21 -28.31 3.28
CA ASN A 459 -11.44 -28.01 4.68
C ASN A 459 -12.53 -28.92 5.27
N ALA A 460 -13.61 -29.16 4.52
CA ALA A 460 -14.67 -30.07 4.92
C ALA A 460 -14.13 -31.51 5.11
N GLU A 461 -13.28 -31.98 4.19
CA GLU A 461 -12.66 -33.31 4.29
C GLU A 461 -11.86 -33.47 5.58
N LYS A 462 -11.18 -32.41 6.05
CA LYS A 462 -10.38 -32.39 7.28
C LYS A 462 -11.23 -32.21 8.55
N SER A 463 -12.45 -31.70 8.42
CA SER A 463 -13.34 -31.43 9.55
C SER A 463 -14.04 -32.70 10.03
N THR A 464 -14.39 -32.76 11.32
CA THR A 464 -15.08 -33.92 11.91
C THR A 464 -16.47 -34.15 11.28
N GLY A 465 -17.19 -33.07 10.97
CA GLY A 465 -18.55 -33.14 10.41
C GLY A 465 -18.60 -33.32 8.90
N LYS A 466 -17.49 -33.13 8.20
CA LYS A 466 -17.39 -33.19 6.73
C LYS A 466 -18.43 -32.32 6.00
N ASP A 467 -19.00 -31.32 6.68
CA ASP A 467 -19.97 -30.39 6.11
C ASP A 467 -19.27 -29.35 5.26
N LEU A 468 -19.62 -29.30 3.99
CA LEU A 468 -19.04 -28.38 3.02
C LEU A 468 -19.56 -26.94 3.18
N LEU A 469 -20.84 -26.81 3.54
CA LEU A 469 -21.56 -25.54 3.42
C LEU A 469 -21.00 -24.41 4.29
N PRO A 470 -20.57 -24.60 5.55
CA PRO A 470 -19.97 -23.56 6.35
C PRO A 470 -18.73 -22.94 5.69
N PHE A 471 -17.78 -23.78 5.24
CA PHE A 471 -16.54 -23.34 4.59
C PHE A 471 -16.80 -22.65 3.25
N LEU A 472 -17.81 -23.14 2.51
CA LEU A 472 -18.22 -22.56 1.23
C LEU A 472 -18.84 -21.17 1.42
N THR A 473 -19.67 -21.01 2.46
CA THR A 473 -20.36 -19.74 2.75
C THR A 473 -19.39 -18.65 3.17
N GLU A 474 -18.30 -18.97 3.88
CA GLU A 474 -17.24 -18.01 4.22
C GLU A 474 -16.56 -17.45 2.96
N GLY A 475 -16.08 -18.33 2.08
CA GLY A 475 -15.44 -17.92 0.83
C GLY A 475 -16.40 -17.20 -0.12
N PHE A 476 -17.64 -17.71 -0.24
CA PHE A 476 -18.71 -17.05 -1.00
C PHE A 476 -18.95 -15.61 -0.51
N THR A 477 -19.08 -15.42 0.82
CA THR A 477 -19.33 -14.10 1.40
C THR A 477 -18.17 -13.14 1.13
N ALA A 478 -16.93 -13.63 1.22
CA ALA A 478 -15.75 -12.81 0.92
C ALA A 478 -15.77 -12.33 -0.54
N ALA A 479 -16.06 -13.20 -1.50
CA ALA A 479 -16.13 -12.86 -2.93
C ALA A 479 -17.34 -11.99 -3.26
N ALA A 480 -18.55 -12.35 -2.80
CA ALA A 480 -19.80 -11.63 -3.10
C ALA A 480 -19.84 -10.21 -2.51
N MET A 481 -19.14 -9.98 -1.41
CA MET A 481 -19.01 -8.66 -0.78
C MET A 481 -17.74 -7.91 -1.19
N ALA A 482 -16.96 -8.43 -2.14
CA ALA A 482 -15.67 -7.90 -2.58
C ALA A 482 -14.74 -7.59 -1.38
N LYS A 483 -14.67 -8.49 -0.42
CA LYS A 483 -13.92 -8.29 0.82
C LYS A 483 -12.42 -8.44 0.55
N VAL A 484 -11.68 -7.41 0.91
CA VAL A 484 -10.22 -7.37 0.81
C VAL A 484 -9.62 -7.45 2.21
N GLY A 485 -8.66 -8.34 2.41
CA GLY A 485 -7.87 -8.34 3.64
C GLY A 485 -7.05 -7.05 3.74
N THR A 486 -7.10 -6.38 4.88
CA THR A 486 -6.37 -5.13 5.14
C THR A 486 -4.95 -5.38 5.64
N SER A 487 -4.58 -6.64 5.78
CA SER A 487 -3.23 -7.13 6.11
C SER A 487 -3.06 -8.56 5.62
N ALA A 488 -1.82 -9.04 5.56
CA ALA A 488 -1.53 -10.44 5.28
C ALA A 488 -2.16 -11.39 6.32
N ILE A 489 -2.26 -10.95 7.59
CA ILE A 489 -2.90 -11.74 8.65
C ILE A 489 -4.40 -11.88 8.39
N GLU A 490 -5.10 -10.79 8.08
CA GLU A 490 -6.53 -10.85 7.73
C GLU A 490 -6.76 -11.63 6.42
N SER A 491 -5.85 -11.49 5.44
CA SER A 491 -5.91 -12.26 4.20
C SER A 491 -5.81 -13.77 4.44
N ARG A 492 -5.06 -14.20 5.48
CA ARG A 492 -5.04 -15.60 5.94
C ARG A 492 -6.37 -16.02 6.56
N GLN A 493 -6.98 -15.17 7.38
CA GLN A 493 -8.32 -15.44 7.95
C GLN A 493 -9.39 -15.56 6.85
N LEU A 494 -9.28 -14.77 5.78
CA LEU A 494 -10.17 -14.85 4.63
C LEU A 494 -9.88 -16.04 3.69
N GLY A 495 -8.82 -16.80 3.94
CA GLY A 495 -8.45 -17.97 3.16
C GLY A 495 -7.64 -17.71 1.89
N TYR A 496 -7.23 -16.46 1.62
CA TYR A 496 -6.36 -16.12 0.48
C TYR A 496 -4.89 -16.47 0.74
N LEU A 497 -4.45 -16.45 2.00
CA LEU A 497 -3.19 -17.05 2.44
C LEU A 497 -3.47 -18.29 3.26
N LEU A 498 -2.61 -19.29 3.15
CA LEU A 498 -2.66 -20.55 3.89
C LEU A 498 -1.70 -20.50 5.09
N ASP A 499 -1.85 -21.44 6.03
CA ASP A 499 -0.96 -21.55 7.20
C ASP A 499 0.50 -21.81 6.82
N CYS A 500 0.72 -22.47 5.69
CA CYS A 500 2.04 -22.74 5.15
C CYS A 500 2.68 -21.53 4.44
N ASP A 501 1.92 -20.46 4.14
CA ASP A 501 2.44 -19.26 3.48
C ASP A 501 3.21 -18.39 4.47
N LEU A 502 4.16 -17.64 3.96
CA LEU A 502 5.05 -16.83 4.77
C LEU A 502 4.60 -15.37 4.81
N ILE A 503 4.61 -14.77 5.99
CA ILE A 503 4.35 -13.35 6.19
C ILE A 503 5.67 -12.67 6.58
N VAL A 504 6.08 -11.68 5.77
CA VAL A 504 7.35 -10.95 5.93
C VAL A 504 7.06 -9.54 6.43
N PRO A 505 7.61 -9.14 7.59
CA PRO A 505 7.37 -7.81 8.14
C PRO A 505 7.97 -6.67 7.34
N HIS A 506 9.04 -6.91 6.57
CA HIS A 506 9.75 -5.87 5.82
C HIS A 506 9.74 -6.18 4.32
N LYS A 507 9.20 -5.26 3.51
CA LYS A 507 9.03 -5.44 2.06
C LYS A 507 10.35 -5.71 1.31
N ASP A 508 11.47 -5.11 1.75
CA ASP A 508 12.76 -5.26 1.07
C ASP A 508 13.39 -6.65 1.25
N GLU A 509 12.90 -7.44 2.22
CA GLU A 509 13.30 -8.84 2.42
C GLU A 509 12.46 -9.83 1.60
N LEU A 510 11.38 -9.37 0.99
CA LEU A 510 10.37 -10.23 0.35
C LEU A 510 10.97 -11.11 -0.74
N LEU A 511 11.77 -10.53 -1.65
CA LEU A 511 12.39 -11.28 -2.74
C LEU A 511 13.39 -12.33 -2.22
N PHE A 512 14.19 -11.98 -1.21
CA PHE A 512 15.11 -12.92 -0.57
C PHE A 512 14.36 -14.14 -0.01
N VAL A 513 13.29 -13.91 0.72
CA VAL A 513 12.48 -14.98 1.31
C VAL A 513 11.82 -15.83 0.22
N ALA A 514 11.27 -15.21 -0.82
CA ALA A 514 10.60 -15.91 -1.92
C ALA A 514 11.57 -16.82 -2.73
N ILE A 515 12.77 -16.33 -3.03
CA ILE A 515 13.79 -17.12 -3.72
C ILE A 515 14.22 -18.33 -2.86
N ASN A 516 14.47 -18.10 -1.56
CA ASN A 516 14.88 -19.18 -0.67
C ASN A 516 13.77 -20.21 -0.44
N GLU A 517 12.49 -19.77 -0.41
CA GLU A 517 11.34 -20.67 -0.32
C GLU A 517 11.23 -21.54 -1.59
N ALA A 518 11.36 -20.96 -2.78
CA ALA A 518 11.36 -21.71 -4.02
C ALA A 518 12.49 -22.75 -4.05
N ARG A 519 13.71 -22.38 -3.63
CA ARG A 519 14.85 -23.31 -3.50
C ARG A 519 14.59 -24.42 -2.49
N ALA A 520 14.06 -24.08 -1.32
CA ALA A 520 13.75 -25.06 -0.28
C ALA A 520 12.73 -26.10 -0.75
N MET A 521 11.69 -25.64 -1.45
CA MET A 521 10.69 -26.54 -2.03
C MET A 521 11.29 -27.45 -3.10
N ALA A 522 12.12 -26.91 -3.99
CA ALA A 522 12.81 -27.70 -5.03
C ALA A 522 13.75 -28.75 -4.43
N ARG A 523 14.60 -28.36 -3.47
CA ARG A 523 15.51 -29.28 -2.74
C ARG A 523 14.75 -30.33 -1.94
N GLY A 524 13.56 -29.99 -1.41
CA GLY A 524 12.68 -30.91 -0.73
C GLY A 524 11.98 -31.93 -1.65
N GLY A 525 12.29 -31.91 -2.95
CA GLY A 525 11.70 -32.82 -3.93
C GLY A 525 10.29 -32.41 -4.32
N TRP A 526 10.09 -31.15 -4.69
CA TRP A 526 8.81 -30.62 -5.16
C TRP A 526 8.12 -31.55 -6.14
N ARG A 527 6.84 -31.72 -5.95
CA ARG A 527 5.93 -32.38 -6.88
C ARG A 527 4.68 -31.55 -7.04
N ALA A 528 4.25 -31.35 -8.25
CA ALA A 528 2.97 -30.73 -8.54
C ALA A 528 1.84 -31.48 -7.82
N PRO A 529 0.83 -30.77 -7.29
CA PRO A 529 -0.33 -31.43 -6.68
C PRO A 529 -1.03 -32.31 -7.72
N LEU A 530 -1.65 -33.40 -7.27
CA LEU A 530 -2.42 -34.26 -8.14
C LEU A 530 -3.73 -33.57 -8.56
N LYS A 531 -4.08 -33.67 -9.84
CA LYS A 531 -5.43 -33.30 -10.29
C LYS A 531 -6.45 -34.25 -9.64
N ARG A 532 -7.42 -33.68 -8.94
CA ARG A 532 -8.46 -34.43 -8.20
C ARG A 532 -9.83 -33.85 -8.51
N THR A 533 -10.84 -34.70 -8.42
CA THR A 533 -12.22 -34.27 -8.28
C THR A 533 -12.54 -34.04 -6.80
N PHE A 534 -13.49 -33.15 -6.56
CA PHE A 534 -13.95 -32.81 -5.21
C PHE A 534 -15.45 -32.57 -5.20
N PRO A 535 -16.15 -32.82 -4.05
CA PRO A 535 -17.60 -32.67 -3.96
C PRO A 535 -17.98 -31.19 -3.97
N VAL A 536 -19.14 -30.89 -4.56
CA VAL A 536 -19.78 -29.58 -4.54
C VAL A 536 -21.13 -29.62 -3.82
N ALA A 537 -21.63 -28.44 -3.40
CA ALA A 537 -22.88 -28.33 -2.65
C ALA A 537 -24.15 -28.45 -3.52
N GLY A 538 -24.02 -28.32 -4.82
CA GLY A 538 -25.10 -28.49 -5.79
C GLY A 538 -26.30 -27.58 -5.57
N ARG A 539 -27.46 -27.98 -6.09
CA ARG A 539 -28.74 -27.22 -6.02
C ARG A 539 -29.15 -26.84 -4.60
N SER A 540 -28.91 -27.70 -3.62
CA SER A 540 -29.26 -27.42 -2.22
C SER A 540 -28.41 -26.30 -1.62
N GLY A 541 -27.11 -26.27 -1.92
CA GLY A 541 -26.21 -25.19 -1.53
C GLY A 541 -26.62 -23.85 -2.16
N ILE A 542 -26.93 -23.86 -3.46
CA ILE A 542 -27.43 -22.68 -4.18
C ILE A 542 -28.70 -22.14 -3.50
N ALA A 543 -29.67 -23.01 -3.18
CA ALA A 543 -30.92 -22.61 -2.54
C ALA A 543 -30.69 -21.95 -1.16
N THR A 544 -29.79 -22.52 -0.36
CA THR A 544 -29.43 -21.98 0.96
C THR A 544 -28.80 -20.58 0.85
N ILE A 545 -27.84 -20.41 -0.05
CA ILE A 545 -27.17 -19.11 -0.26
C ILE A 545 -28.15 -18.08 -0.81
N ARG A 546 -28.99 -18.45 -1.78
CA ARG A 546 -30.04 -17.56 -2.34
C ARG A 546 -31.00 -17.07 -1.24
N GLY A 547 -31.39 -17.92 -0.28
CA GLY A 547 -32.20 -17.52 0.86
C GLY A 547 -31.56 -16.39 1.68
N SER A 548 -30.24 -16.46 1.90
CA SER A 548 -29.49 -15.39 2.58
C SER A 548 -29.43 -14.11 1.74
N LEU A 549 -29.26 -14.20 0.42
CA LEU A 549 -29.23 -13.04 -0.49
C LEU A 549 -30.58 -12.28 -0.52
N VAL A 550 -31.70 -13.00 -0.46
CA VAL A 550 -33.05 -12.38 -0.38
C VAL A 550 -33.16 -11.52 0.88
N ASN A 551 -32.67 -12.01 2.02
CA ASN A 551 -32.66 -11.26 3.27
C ASN A 551 -31.75 -10.01 3.20
N MET A 552 -30.57 -10.16 2.60
CA MET A 552 -29.65 -9.03 2.44
C MET A 552 -30.23 -7.94 1.53
N ARG A 553 -30.90 -8.34 0.44
CA ARG A 553 -31.59 -7.39 -0.44
C ARG A 553 -32.77 -6.71 0.27
N GLY A 554 -33.62 -7.49 0.96
CA GLY A 554 -34.75 -6.97 1.72
C GLY A 554 -34.33 -5.99 2.82
N GLY A 555 -33.17 -6.19 3.42
CA GLY A 555 -32.55 -5.29 4.40
C GLY A 555 -31.82 -4.08 3.78
N GLY A 556 -31.75 -3.96 2.45
CA GLY A 556 -31.08 -2.85 1.77
C GLY A 556 -29.53 -2.89 1.85
N PHE A 557 -28.94 -4.04 2.17
CA PHE A 557 -27.48 -4.21 2.26
C PHE A 557 -26.83 -4.38 0.88
N ILE A 558 -27.58 -4.90 -0.10
CA ILE A 558 -27.13 -5.12 -1.50
C ILE A 558 -28.17 -4.60 -2.50
N SER A 559 -27.72 -4.17 -3.68
CA SER A 559 -28.60 -3.77 -4.79
C SER A 559 -29.17 -5.01 -5.51
N ASP A 560 -30.12 -4.79 -6.45
CA ASP A 560 -30.64 -5.84 -7.31
C ASP A 560 -29.55 -6.46 -8.17
N HIS A 561 -28.64 -5.62 -8.67
CA HIS A 561 -27.53 -6.10 -9.49
C HIS A 561 -26.48 -6.84 -8.65
N ASP A 562 -26.18 -6.38 -7.42
CA ASP A 562 -25.33 -7.14 -6.49
C ASP A 562 -25.93 -8.53 -6.20
N GLN A 563 -27.27 -8.63 -5.98
CA GLN A 563 -27.94 -9.90 -5.77
C GLN A 563 -27.82 -10.82 -7.01
N HIS A 564 -27.94 -10.25 -8.21
CA HIS A 564 -27.78 -11.01 -9.46
C HIS A 564 -26.38 -11.59 -9.59
N ILE A 565 -25.34 -10.76 -9.38
CA ILE A 565 -23.93 -11.20 -9.44
C ILE A 565 -23.66 -12.26 -8.37
N ALA A 566 -24.09 -12.02 -7.13
CA ALA A 566 -23.90 -12.96 -6.02
C ALA A 566 -24.62 -14.29 -6.25
N THR A 567 -25.77 -14.27 -6.97
CA THR A 567 -26.47 -15.50 -7.37
C THR A 567 -25.62 -16.33 -8.35
N LEU A 568 -24.99 -15.68 -9.33
CA LEU A 568 -24.08 -16.36 -10.26
C LEU A 568 -22.83 -16.90 -9.55
N ILE A 569 -22.26 -16.14 -8.59
CA ILE A 569 -21.17 -16.63 -7.74
C ILE A 569 -21.62 -17.92 -7.00
N ALA A 570 -22.82 -17.92 -6.39
CA ALA A 570 -23.35 -19.08 -5.69
C ALA A 570 -23.51 -20.29 -6.61
N GLU A 571 -24.00 -20.07 -7.83
CA GLU A 571 -24.14 -21.13 -8.84
C GLU A 571 -22.77 -21.75 -9.16
N VAL A 572 -21.73 -20.94 -9.39
CA VAL A 572 -20.38 -21.44 -9.70
C VAL A 572 -19.79 -22.21 -8.53
N VAL A 573 -19.73 -21.61 -7.33
CA VAL A 573 -19.06 -22.25 -6.19
C VAL A 573 -19.77 -23.50 -5.69
N CYS A 574 -21.08 -23.62 -5.98
CA CYS A 574 -21.86 -24.82 -5.67
C CYS A 574 -21.84 -25.88 -6.80
N GLY A 575 -21.18 -25.60 -7.93
CA GLY A 575 -21.07 -26.56 -9.04
C GLY A 575 -22.20 -26.54 -10.07
N GLY A 576 -23.06 -25.50 -10.05
CA GLY A 576 -24.18 -25.37 -11.01
C GLY A 576 -25.34 -26.31 -10.72
N ASP A 577 -26.05 -26.72 -11.79
CA ASP A 577 -27.26 -27.54 -11.73
C ASP A 577 -26.94 -29.03 -11.56
N VAL A 578 -26.36 -29.38 -10.44
CA VAL A 578 -26.02 -30.77 -10.04
C VAL A 578 -26.51 -31.05 -8.62
N ASP A 579 -26.52 -32.33 -8.24
CA ASP A 579 -26.87 -32.73 -6.88
C ASP A 579 -25.71 -32.49 -5.90
N ALA A 580 -26.03 -32.27 -4.62
CA ALA A 580 -25.04 -32.17 -3.58
C ALA A 580 -24.18 -33.45 -3.48
N GLY A 581 -22.87 -33.29 -3.34
CA GLY A 581 -21.91 -34.38 -3.32
C GLY A 581 -21.42 -34.81 -4.71
N THR A 582 -21.95 -34.23 -5.81
CA THR A 582 -21.41 -34.48 -7.15
C THR A 582 -19.93 -34.12 -7.19
N LEU A 583 -19.11 -35.02 -7.72
CA LEU A 583 -17.68 -34.82 -7.88
C LEU A 583 -17.39 -34.06 -9.17
N VAL A 584 -16.72 -32.92 -9.07
CA VAL A 584 -16.31 -32.07 -10.20
C VAL A 584 -14.82 -31.84 -10.17
N ASN A 585 -14.24 -31.45 -11.32
CA ASN A 585 -12.85 -30.98 -11.42
C ASN A 585 -12.78 -29.46 -11.55
N GLU A 586 -11.57 -28.90 -11.51
CA GLU A 586 -11.35 -27.46 -11.61
C GLU A 586 -11.76 -26.93 -12.99
N GLU A 587 -11.46 -27.63 -14.06
CA GLU A 587 -11.80 -27.24 -15.44
C GLU A 587 -13.32 -27.07 -15.64
N TYR A 588 -14.13 -27.93 -15.01
CA TYR A 588 -15.58 -27.82 -15.03
C TYR A 588 -16.06 -26.53 -14.33
N LEU A 589 -15.56 -26.26 -13.12
CA LEU A 589 -15.94 -25.03 -12.39
C LEU A 589 -15.47 -23.77 -13.12
N MET A 590 -14.26 -23.77 -13.68
CA MET A 590 -13.75 -22.66 -14.49
C MET A 590 -14.62 -22.40 -15.73
N SER A 591 -15.22 -23.44 -16.33
CA SER A 591 -16.17 -23.25 -17.41
C SER A 591 -17.44 -22.53 -16.96
N LEU A 592 -17.92 -22.79 -15.73
CA LEU A 592 -19.05 -22.07 -15.13
C LEU A 592 -18.69 -20.62 -14.81
N GLU A 593 -17.48 -20.36 -14.26
CA GLU A 593 -16.98 -19.00 -14.04
C GLU A 593 -16.98 -18.19 -15.33
N ARG A 594 -16.40 -18.74 -16.40
CA ARG A 594 -16.29 -18.10 -17.70
C ARG A 594 -17.67 -17.79 -18.28
N LYS A 595 -18.61 -18.73 -18.20
CA LYS A 595 -20.00 -18.52 -18.62
C LYS A 595 -20.68 -17.38 -17.85
N ALA A 596 -20.51 -17.32 -16.53
CA ALA A 596 -21.06 -16.26 -15.69
C ALA A 596 -20.41 -14.91 -16.00
N PHE A 597 -19.08 -14.88 -16.18
CA PHE A 597 -18.33 -13.68 -16.55
C PHE A 597 -18.79 -13.12 -17.90
N CYS A 598 -18.91 -13.96 -18.92
CA CYS A 598 -19.37 -13.57 -20.25
C CYS A 598 -20.83 -13.08 -20.28
N ALA A 599 -21.69 -13.63 -19.43
CA ALA A 599 -23.06 -13.13 -19.28
C ALA A 599 -23.08 -11.73 -18.63
N LEU A 600 -22.27 -11.52 -17.61
CA LEU A 600 -22.22 -10.24 -16.87
C LEU A 600 -21.57 -9.11 -17.66
N ILE A 601 -20.48 -9.35 -18.41
CA ILE A 601 -19.80 -8.28 -19.15
C ILE A 601 -20.70 -7.65 -20.23
N GLN A 602 -21.71 -8.40 -20.72
CA GLN A 602 -22.72 -7.92 -21.66
C GLN A 602 -23.86 -7.16 -20.94
N HIS A 603 -23.98 -7.29 -19.60
CA HIS A 603 -25.09 -6.70 -18.87
C HIS A 603 -24.93 -5.17 -18.76
N PRO A 604 -25.96 -4.35 -19.06
CA PRO A 604 -25.84 -2.88 -19.07
C PRO A 604 -25.35 -2.29 -17.76
N LYS A 605 -25.82 -2.78 -16.61
CA LYS A 605 -25.39 -2.30 -15.28
C LYS A 605 -23.93 -2.65 -15.00
N THR A 606 -23.41 -3.75 -15.48
CA THR A 606 -21.99 -4.10 -15.40
C THR A 606 -21.16 -3.13 -16.23
N GLN A 607 -21.57 -2.85 -17.47
CA GLN A 607 -20.87 -1.88 -18.31
C GLN A 607 -20.84 -0.49 -17.68
N GLU A 608 -21.94 -0.06 -17.04
CA GLU A 608 -22.00 1.18 -16.27
C GLU A 608 -20.99 1.19 -15.10
N ARG A 609 -20.87 0.07 -14.36
CA ARG A 609 -19.86 -0.06 -13.28
C ARG A 609 -18.42 0.00 -13.80
N ILE A 610 -18.13 -0.70 -14.90
CA ILE A 610 -16.80 -0.69 -15.53
C ILE A 610 -16.44 0.73 -15.99
N LEU A 611 -17.34 1.39 -16.73
CA LEU A 611 -17.12 2.76 -17.21
C LEU A 611 -16.98 3.76 -16.05
N GLY A 612 -17.78 3.62 -15.01
CA GLY A 612 -17.69 4.43 -13.80
C GLY A 612 -16.35 4.27 -13.09
N MET A 613 -15.87 3.04 -12.94
CA MET A 613 -14.54 2.76 -12.37
C MET A 613 -13.41 3.35 -13.22
N LEU A 614 -13.45 3.17 -14.53
CA LEU A 614 -12.43 3.69 -15.45
C LEU A 614 -12.37 5.22 -15.45
N SER A 615 -13.53 5.89 -15.35
CA SER A 615 -13.62 7.35 -15.40
C SER A 615 -13.34 8.04 -14.05
N THR A 616 -13.76 7.46 -12.94
CA THR A 616 -13.72 8.09 -11.61
C THR A 616 -12.76 7.44 -10.63
N GLY A 617 -12.29 6.22 -10.90
CA GLY A 617 -11.52 5.39 -9.97
C GLY A 617 -12.32 4.92 -8.75
N LYS A 618 -13.66 5.01 -8.79
CA LYS A 618 -14.54 4.61 -7.68
C LYS A 618 -15.60 3.62 -8.16
N PRO A 619 -15.95 2.59 -7.34
CA PRO A 619 -17.01 1.67 -7.68
C PRO A 619 -18.37 2.38 -7.73
N VAL A 620 -19.15 2.06 -8.74
CA VAL A 620 -20.55 2.47 -8.89
C VAL A 620 -21.43 1.39 -8.26
N ARG A 621 -22.46 1.79 -7.52
CA ARG A 621 -23.49 0.90 -6.97
C ARG A 621 -24.83 1.22 -7.64
N ASN A 622 -25.35 0.27 -8.44
CA ASN A 622 -26.58 0.45 -9.25
C ASN A 622 -27.56 -0.74 -9.10
#